data_dd5a26782a7ad73398cb1d43067885b7
#
_entry.id   dd5a26782a7ad73398cb1d43067885b7
#
_cell.length_a   1.000
_cell.length_b   1.000
_cell.length_c   1.000
_cell.angle_alpha   90.00
_cell.angle_beta   90.00
_cell.angle_gamma   90.00
#
_symmetry.space_group_name_H-M   'P 1'
#
loop_
_entity.id
_entity.type
_entity.pdbx_description
1 polymer ?
#
loop_
_entity_poly.entity_id
_entity_poly.type
_entity_poly.pdbx_seq_one_letter_code
_entity_poly.pdbx_strand_id
1 'polypeptide(L)'
;SRDEAFFLYKGRLYGYVASESRFEPLCGVDADDVLRICLDPDGVLWFVRRDGMDCAPVVYDAEGRAVLGAWKHIPVRNGISFVRYDGDRTVYFVDGAGRLCRFDTERQLTSAICGLAQELERRGELAAVIRDGDDYVLAFEMGGVLRLHASGSESGGYTLREIDVACGVFSLLKDWNQDIVWIGTDGSGLLRQSAGDIAVRSITYDMLPYKLTKPIKALFVDERGNLWVGTKNDGILCIRDFHAQRAFGRENTRNFIAENTALRKNSVYAFAASRRGVLWIGGDGGVCYYSYGDGRIHALAGCEQLANVHGLHEDAAGVLWAATIGSGVYRIELAGHAGAPVARLAESVDLGSRERSRNFFFSFCEESDSTLWFCNHGIGAVRYHKYARRGEVIPLDGRRGLAANDVTVAVRCSDGTLWF
;
A
#
# COMPACT_ATOMS: atom_id res chain seq x y z
N SER A 1 7.15 6.41 21.25
CA SER A 1 6.10 5.75 20.49
C SER A 1 6.20 4.25 20.73
N ARG A 2 5.12 3.62 21.16
CA ARG A 2 5.03 2.17 21.32
C ARG A 2 4.55 1.60 19.99
N ASP A 3 5.09 0.44 19.59
CA ASP A 3 4.69 -0.29 18.39
C ASP A 3 3.31 -0.91 18.63
N GLU A 4 2.26 -0.13 18.38
CA GLU A 4 0.86 -0.52 18.60
C GLU A 4 0.21 -0.83 17.26
N ALA A 5 -0.34 -2.02 17.13
CA ALA A 5 -1.17 -2.40 16.00
C ALA A 5 -2.44 -3.08 16.50
N PHE A 6 -3.58 -2.64 16.01
CA PHE A 6 -4.88 -3.21 16.33
C PHE A 6 -5.58 -3.64 15.05
N PHE A 7 -6.31 -4.73 15.11
CA PHE A 7 -7.18 -5.10 14.00
C PHE A 7 -8.35 -5.96 14.44
N LEU A 8 -9.36 -5.95 13.59
CA LEU A 8 -10.59 -6.71 13.79
C LEU A 8 -10.60 -7.96 12.92
N TYR A 9 -10.97 -9.07 13.54
CA TYR A 9 -11.24 -10.30 12.82
C TYR A 9 -12.37 -11.09 13.45
N LYS A 10 -13.36 -11.45 12.65
CA LYS A 10 -14.54 -12.23 13.08
C LYS A 10 -15.14 -11.74 14.40
N GLY A 11 -15.45 -10.45 14.46
CA GLY A 11 -16.07 -9.82 15.62
C GLY A 11 -15.18 -9.68 16.87
N ARG A 12 -13.87 -9.90 16.74
CA ARG A 12 -12.91 -9.75 17.85
C ARG A 12 -11.84 -8.74 17.54
N LEU A 13 -11.48 -7.97 18.55
CA LEU A 13 -10.34 -7.03 18.48
C LEU A 13 -9.08 -7.73 18.99
N TYR A 14 -8.00 -7.48 18.29
CA TYR A 14 -6.66 -7.96 18.62
C TYR A 14 -5.69 -6.82 18.69
N GLY A 15 -4.79 -6.85 19.69
CA GLY A 15 -3.67 -5.94 19.85
C GLY A 15 -2.34 -6.67 19.69
N TYR A 16 -1.36 -6.01 19.10
CA TYR A 16 0.00 -6.56 18.98
C TYR A 16 0.78 -6.33 20.26
N VAL A 17 1.36 -7.41 20.80
CA VAL A 17 2.26 -7.37 21.96
C VAL A 17 3.70 -7.48 21.47
N ALA A 18 4.39 -6.36 21.38
CA ALA A 18 5.73 -6.28 20.78
C ALA A 18 6.77 -7.12 21.55
N SER A 19 6.70 -7.17 22.89
CA SER A 19 7.60 -7.98 23.73
C SER A 19 7.53 -9.48 23.47
N GLU A 20 6.36 -9.96 23.01
CA GLU A 20 6.10 -11.37 22.77
C GLU A 20 5.95 -11.69 21.27
N SER A 21 6.03 -10.66 20.43
CA SER A 21 5.89 -10.75 18.96
C SER A 21 4.63 -11.51 18.54
N ARG A 22 3.52 -11.28 19.24
CA ARG A 22 2.23 -11.96 18.99
C ARG A 22 1.06 -11.00 19.10
N PHE A 23 -0.06 -11.40 18.53
CA PHE A 23 -1.34 -10.73 18.70
C PHE A 23 -2.14 -11.40 19.82
N GLU A 24 -2.70 -10.59 20.69
CA GLU A 24 -3.59 -11.07 21.75
C GLU A 24 -5.00 -10.49 21.58
N PRO A 25 -6.06 -11.29 21.85
CA PRO A 25 -7.40 -10.77 21.84
C PRO A 25 -7.59 -9.80 23.02
N LEU A 26 -8.13 -8.61 22.73
CA LEU A 26 -8.58 -7.70 23.77
C LEU A 26 -9.96 -8.14 24.24
N CYS A 27 -10.04 -8.50 25.52
CA CYS A 27 -11.29 -8.97 26.11
C CYS A 27 -12.32 -7.85 26.25
N GLY A 28 -13.62 -8.20 26.17
CA GLY A 28 -14.73 -7.29 26.43
C GLY A 28 -15.12 -6.38 25.27
N VAL A 29 -14.60 -6.63 24.07
CA VAL A 29 -14.99 -5.91 22.86
C VAL A 29 -15.88 -6.80 22.00
N ASP A 30 -17.15 -6.45 21.88
CA ASP A 30 -18.05 -6.97 20.86
C ASP A 30 -17.89 -6.10 19.60
N ALA A 31 -17.37 -6.71 18.56
CA ALA A 31 -17.03 -6.01 17.33
C ALA A 31 -17.71 -6.57 16.07
N ASP A 32 -18.78 -7.35 16.24
CA ASP A 32 -19.46 -8.00 15.12
C ASP A 32 -20.08 -7.02 14.12
N ASP A 33 -20.46 -5.82 14.56
CA ASP A 33 -21.04 -4.74 13.74
C ASP A 33 -20.10 -3.57 13.47
N VAL A 34 -18.81 -3.70 13.82
CA VAL A 34 -17.81 -2.66 13.59
C VAL A 34 -17.41 -2.62 12.12
N LEU A 35 -17.64 -1.49 11.48
CA LEU A 35 -17.27 -1.24 10.09
C LEU A 35 -15.78 -0.95 9.95
N ARG A 36 -15.21 -0.21 10.91
CA ARG A 36 -13.80 0.17 10.92
C ARG A 36 -13.32 0.51 12.33
N ILE A 37 -12.03 0.25 12.56
CA ILE A 37 -11.31 0.82 13.72
C ILE A 37 -10.26 1.82 13.23
N CYS A 38 -9.94 2.80 14.08
CA CYS A 38 -8.82 3.71 13.91
C CYS A 38 -8.26 4.13 15.25
N LEU A 39 -6.94 4.23 15.34
CA LEU A 39 -6.24 4.77 16.49
C LEU A 39 -5.85 6.21 16.19
N ASP A 40 -6.26 7.14 17.05
CA ASP A 40 -5.89 8.53 16.87
C ASP A 40 -4.52 8.84 17.51
N PRO A 41 -3.93 10.03 17.22
CA PRO A 41 -2.64 10.42 17.78
C PRO A 41 -2.60 10.52 19.30
N ASP A 42 -3.74 10.62 19.98
CA ASP A 42 -3.84 10.69 21.42
C ASP A 42 -3.93 9.31 22.09
N GLY A 43 -3.87 8.24 21.29
CA GLY A 43 -3.94 6.87 21.79
C GLY A 43 -5.36 6.43 22.13
N VAL A 44 -6.38 7.05 21.53
CA VAL A 44 -7.78 6.61 21.66
C VAL A 44 -8.13 5.73 20.47
N LEU A 45 -8.63 4.53 20.77
CA LEU A 45 -9.11 3.61 19.76
C LEU A 45 -10.59 3.87 19.49
N TRP A 46 -10.92 4.13 18.22
CA TRP A 46 -12.24 4.41 17.71
C TRP A 46 -12.80 3.21 16.97
N PHE A 47 -14.05 2.90 17.23
CA PHE A 47 -14.82 1.84 16.60
C PHE A 47 -16.00 2.49 15.88
N VAL A 48 -15.96 2.49 14.56
CA VAL A 48 -17.04 3.01 13.75
C VAL A 48 -18.07 1.92 13.51
N ARG A 49 -19.29 2.12 13.99
CA ARG A 49 -20.44 1.22 13.84
C ARG A 49 -21.48 1.86 12.92
N ARG A 50 -22.51 1.10 12.62
CA ARG A 50 -23.61 1.61 11.78
C ARG A 50 -24.44 2.70 12.46
N ASP A 51 -24.51 2.73 13.77
CA ASP A 51 -25.32 3.65 14.56
C ASP A 51 -24.52 4.78 15.21
N GLY A 52 -23.19 4.70 15.18
CA GLY A 52 -22.34 5.73 15.78
C GLY A 52 -20.87 5.34 15.86
N MET A 53 -20.19 6.02 16.76
CA MET A 53 -18.77 5.80 17.04
C MET A 53 -18.57 5.53 18.52
N ASP A 54 -18.01 4.39 18.84
CA ASP A 54 -17.51 4.09 20.17
C ASP A 54 -16.04 4.45 20.26
N CYS A 55 -15.57 4.85 21.42
CA CYS A 55 -14.16 5.06 21.65
C CYS A 55 -13.73 4.66 23.06
N ALA A 56 -12.48 4.23 23.18
CA ALA A 56 -11.86 3.96 24.47
C ALA A 56 -10.35 4.28 24.37
N PRO A 57 -9.76 4.93 25.40
CA PRO A 57 -8.32 5.14 25.44
C PRO A 57 -7.62 3.79 25.60
N VAL A 58 -6.51 3.63 24.88
CA VAL A 58 -5.62 2.48 25.05
C VAL A 58 -4.72 2.76 26.26
N VAL A 59 -4.80 1.90 27.25
CA VAL A 59 -3.95 1.93 28.43
C VAL A 59 -3.21 0.62 28.56
N TYR A 60 -2.14 0.57 29.37
CA TYR A 60 -1.30 -0.61 29.51
C TYR A 60 -1.35 -1.14 30.94
N ASP A 61 -1.52 -2.44 31.07
CA ASP A 61 -1.45 -3.13 32.35
C ASP A 61 0.01 -3.20 32.86
N ALA A 62 0.18 -3.79 34.06
CA ALA A 62 1.51 -3.93 34.66
C ALA A 62 2.46 -4.81 33.85
N GLU A 63 1.92 -5.71 33.04
CA GLU A 63 2.66 -6.59 32.12
C GLU A 63 2.91 -5.93 30.75
N GLY A 64 2.45 -4.69 30.53
CA GLY A 64 2.62 -3.94 29.30
C GLY A 64 1.67 -4.34 28.16
N ARG A 65 0.59 -5.07 28.45
CA ARG A 65 -0.42 -5.44 27.47
C ARG A 65 -1.45 -4.32 27.33
N ALA A 66 -1.89 -4.07 26.11
CA ALA A 66 -2.93 -3.08 25.82
C ALA A 66 -4.26 -3.53 26.38
N VAL A 67 -4.91 -2.64 27.12
CA VAL A 67 -6.30 -2.79 27.59
C VAL A 67 -7.06 -1.52 27.27
N LEU A 68 -8.38 -1.65 27.08
CA LEU A 68 -9.23 -0.50 26.79
C LEU A 68 -9.76 0.12 28.08
N GLY A 69 -9.63 1.43 28.19
CA GLY A 69 -10.15 2.19 29.32
C GLY A 69 -11.67 2.39 29.24
N ALA A 70 -12.15 3.47 29.81
CA ALA A 70 -13.60 3.77 29.84
C ALA A 70 -14.15 4.04 28.45
N TRP A 71 -15.27 3.36 28.12
CA TRP A 71 -15.94 3.50 26.84
C TRP A 71 -16.83 4.74 26.80
N LYS A 72 -16.88 5.34 25.61
CA LYS A 72 -17.79 6.42 25.28
C LYS A 72 -18.46 6.12 23.94
N HIS A 73 -19.77 6.30 23.86
CA HIS A 73 -20.55 6.20 22.63
C HIS A 73 -20.97 7.59 22.13
N ILE A 74 -20.80 7.83 20.85
CA ILE A 74 -21.20 9.06 20.16
C ILE A 74 -22.16 8.66 19.03
N PRO A 75 -23.47 8.89 19.21
CA PRO A 75 -24.46 8.47 18.23
C PRO A 75 -24.38 9.30 16.95
N VAL A 76 -24.54 8.65 15.81
CA VAL A 76 -24.65 9.29 14.51
C VAL A 76 -26.06 9.11 13.97
N ARG A 77 -26.73 10.22 13.69
CA ARG A 77 -28.08 10.17 13.10
C ARG A 77 -28.02 9.55 11.70
N ASN A 78 -29.03 8.76 11.37
CA ASN A 78 -29.21 8.08 10.07
C ASN A 78 -28.22 6.95 9.74
N GLY A 79 -27.36 6.58 10.67
CA GLY A 79 -26.39 5.49 10.46
C GLY A 79 -25.19 5.86 9.62
N ILE A 80 -24.31 4.89 9.42
CA ILE A 80 -23.01 5.03 8.71
C ILE A 80 -22.88 3.89 7.71
N SER A 81 -22.50 4.20 6.45
CA SER A 81 -22.27 3.18 5.42
C SER A 81 -20.81 3.09 4.94
N PHE A 82 -20.18 4.18 4.63
CA PHE A 82 -18.77 4.26 4.21
C PHE A 82 -17.92 4.86 5.31
N VAL A 83 -16.67 4.39 5.49
CA VAL A 83 -15.76 4.95 6.50
C VAL A 83 -14.34 5.05 5.97
N ARG A 84 -13.73 6.20 6.12
CA ARG A 84 -12.32 6.46 5.89
C ARG A 84 -11.71 7.25 7.03
N TYR A 85 -10.57 6.83 7.54
CA TYR A 85 -9.73 7.60 8.46
C TYR A 85 -8.55 8.19 7.68
N ASP A 86 -8.27 9.48 7.85
CA ASP A 86 -7.19 10.17 7.13
C ASP A 86 -5.84 10.14 7.84
N GLY A 87 -5.79 9.58 9.05
CA GLY A 87 -4.58 9.56 9.88
C GLY A 87 -4.35 10.86 10.68
N ASP A 88 -5.16 11.90 10.44
CA ASP A 88 -5.03 13.22 11.09
C ASP A 88 -6.33 13.59 11.84
N ARG A 89 -6.74 12.76 12.82
CA ARG A 89 -7.89 13.00 13.71
C ARG A 89 -9.26 13.15 13.00
N THR A 90 -9.36 12.84 11.71
CA THR A 90 -10.61 12.97 10.96
C THR A 90 -11.09 11.63 10.43
N VAL A 91 -12.32 11.27 10.78
CA VAL A 91 -13.05 10.14 10.20
C VAL A 91 -14.07 10.69 9.21
N TYR A 92 -13.95 10.29 7.94
CA TYR A 92 -14.94 10.56 6.92
C TYR A 92 -15.91 9.39 6.83
N PHE A 93 -17.20 9.69 6.69
CA PHE A 93 -18.23 8.67 6.52
C PHE A 93 -19.40 9.19 5.69
N VAL A 94 -20.14 8.26 5.11
CA VAL A 94 -21.45 8.55 4.48
C VAL A 94 -22.54 8.11 5.44
N ASP A 95 -23.47 9.01 5.74
CA ASP A 95 -24.63 8.69 6.57
C ASP A 95 -25.77 8.07 5.74
N GLY A 96 -26.77 7.49 6.41
CA GLY A 96 -27.91 6.85 5.76
C GLY A 96 -28.85 7.80 4.98
N ALA A 97 -28.63 9.10 5.04
CA ALA A 97 -29.27 10.09 4.17
C ALA A 97 -28.41 10.39 2.92
N GLY A 98 -27.30 9.67 2.71
CA GLY A 98 -26.39 9.87 1.58
C GLY A 98 -25.57 11.16 1.69
N ARG A 99 -25.29 11.64 2.91
CA ARG A 99 -24.43 12.82 3.11
C ARG A 99 -23.02 12.38 3.46
N LEU A 100 -22.02 12.96 2.82
CA LEU A 100 -20.63 12.90 3.27
C LEU A 100 -20.47 13.75 4.52
N CYS A 101 -19.99 13.14 5.57
CA CYS A 101 -19.74 13.76 6.86
C CYS A 101 -18.28 13.59 7.27
N ARG A 102 -17.79 14.49 8.11
CA ARG A 102 -16.54 14.33 8.82
C ARG A 102 -16.80 14.34 10.33
N PHE A 103 -16.06 13.50 11.03
CA PHE A 103 -16.02 13.47 12.49
C PHE A 103 -14.60 13.83 12.94
N ASP A 104 -14.48 14.84 13.78
CA ASP A 104 -13.23 15.27 14.39
C ASP A 104 -13.08 14.50 15.72
N THR A 105 -12.04 13.67 15.84
CA THR A 105 -11.84 12.81 17.03
C THR A 105 -11.47 13.61 18.28
N GLU A 106 -10.77 14.74 18.12
CA GLU A 106 -10.38 15.59 19.25
C GLU A 106 -11.59 16.35 19.82
N ARG A 107 -12.33 17.03 18.92
CA ARG A 107 -13.50 17.82 19.30
C ARG A 107 -14.75 16.98 19.51
N GLN A 108 -14.75 15.74 19.04
CA GLN A 108 -15.88 14.80 19.04
C GLN A 108 -17.15 15.40 18.39
N LEU A 109 -16.93 16.10 17.29
CA LEU A 109 -17.99 16.78 16.56
C LEU A 109 -18.13 16.22 15.15
N THR A 110 -19.38 15.94 14.78
CA THR A 110 -19.77 15.59 13.43
C THR A 110 -20.21 16.83 12.67
N SER A 111 -19.72 17.02 11.47
CA SER A 111 -20.17 18.04 10.53
C SER A 111 -20.44 17.44 9.15
N ALA A 112 -21.57 17.80 8.56
CA ALA A 112 -21.87 17.42 7.18
C ALA A 112 -21.00 18.25 6.23
N ILE A 113 -20.44 17.58 5.22
CA ILE A 113 -19.66 18.22 4.16
C ILE A 113 -20.60 18.53 2.98
N CYS A 114 -21.24 17.51 2.40
CA CYS A 114 -22.18 17.69 1.29
C CYS A 114 -23.18 16.54 1.19
N GLY A 115 -24.24 16.73 0.40
CA GLY A 115 -25.13 15.65 -0.01
C GLY A 115 -24.58 14.90 -1.22
N LEU A 116 -24.55 13.57 -1.16
CA LEU A 116 -24.09 12.71 -2.24
C LEU A 116 -25.16 11.71 -2.72
N ALA A 117 -26.39 11.80 -2.22
CA ALA A 117 -27.43 10.79 -2.50
C ALA A 117 -27.61 10.50 -3.99
N GLN A 118 -27.69 11.53 -4.84
CA GLN A 118 -27.81 11.38 -6.28
C GLN A 118 -26.56 10.78 -6.95
N GLU A 119 -25.38 11.14 -6.45
CA GLU A 119 -24.12 10.61 -6.98
C GLU A 119 -23.92 9.16 -6.58
N LEU A 120 -24.32 8.78 -5.37
CA LEU A 120 -24.30 7.39 -4.91
C LEU A 120 -25.25 6.51 -5.71
N GLU A 121 -26.46 7.01 -6.03
CA GLU A 121 -27.40 6.28 -6.88
C GLU A 121 -26.86 6.09 -8.30
N ARG A 122 -26.16 7.09 -8.85
CA ARG A 122 -25.64 7.08 -10.22
C ARG A 122 -24.32 6.29 -10.34
N ARG A 123 -23.44 6.36 -9.33
CA ARG A 123 -22.04 5.91 -9.39
C ARG A 123 -21.70 4.75 -8.48
N GLY A 124 -22.66 4.24 -7.72
CA GLY A 124 -22.44 3.23 -6.70
C GLY A 124 -21.86 3.80 -5.41
N GLU A 125 -21.30 2.93 -4.61
CA GLU A 125 -20.75 3.30 -3.32
C GLU A 125 -19.47 4.14 -3.45
N LEU A 126 -19.18 4.91 -2.41
CA LEU A 126 -17.92 5.65 -2.31
C LEU A 126 -16.79 4.66 -2.02
N ALA A 127 -15.77 4.64 -2.87
CA ALA A 127 -14.59 3.78 -2.71
C ALA A 127 -13.50 4.46 -1.90
N ALA A 128 -13.31 5.77 -2.10
CA ALA A 128 -12.28 6.54 -1.40
C ALA A 128 -12.65 8.01 -1.28
N VAL A 129 -12.14 8.66 -0.24
CA VAL A 129 -12.17 10.10 -0.04
C VAL A 129 -10.81 10.57 0.46
N ILE A 130 -10.30 11.65 -0.08
CA ILE A 130 -9.10 12.33 0.42
C ILE A 130 -9.35 13.83 0.48
N ARG A 131 -8.66 14.49 1.42
CA ARG A 131 -8.58 15.94 1.46
C ARG A 131 -7.42 16.42 0.57
N ASP A 132 -7.64 17.49 -0.17
CA ASP A 132 -6.66 18.12 -1.05
C ASP A 132 -6.72 19.65 -0.88
N GLY A 133 -5.98 20.15 0.08
CA GLY A 133 -6.10 21.54 0.53
C GLY A 133 -7.47 21.80 1.18
N ASP A 134 -8.24 22.73 0.60
CA ASP A 134 -9.61 23.02 1.03
C ASP A 134 -10.68 22.18 0.29
N ASP A 135 -10.24 21.42 -0.70
CA ASP A 135 -11.09 20.55 -1.50
C ASP A 135 -11.13 19.11 -0.96
N TYR A 136 -12.09 18.35 -1.46
CA TYR A 136 -12.11 16.89 -1.31
C TYR A 136 -12.13 16.22 -2.70
N VAL A 137 -11.48 15.09 -2.81
CA VAL A 137 -11.55 14.22 -3.98
C VAL A 137 -12.26 12.94 -3.57
N LEU A 138 -13.33 12.63 -4.28
CA LEU A 138 -14.24 11.52 -4.00
C LEU A 138 -14.16 10.54 -5.17
N ALA A 139 -13.95 9.26 -4.89
CA ALA A 139 -13.94 8.20 -5.87
C ALA A 139 -15.07 7.21 -5.64
N PHE A 140 -15.68 6.69 -6.71
CA PHE A 140 -16.82 5.80 -6.68
C PHE A 140 -16.51 4.45 -7.35
N GLU A 141 -17.11 3.38 -6.82
CA GLU A 141 -16.83 2.00 -7.27
C GLU A 141 -17.28 1.73 -8.72
N MET A 142 -18.41 2.26 -9.11
CA MET A 142 -18.95 2.03 -10.46
C MET A 142 -18.49 3.08 -11.49
N GLY A 143 -17.74 4.05 -11.07
CA GLY A 143 -17.08 5.00 -11.96
C GLY A 143 -17.18 6.45 -11.57
N GLY A 144 -16.15 7.16 -11.99
CA GLY A 144 -16.00 8.58 -11.81
C GLY A 144 -15.30 9.00 -10.54
N VAL A 145 -14.74 10.18 -10.63
CA VAL A 145 -14.15 10.91 -9.53
C VAL A 145 -14.76 12.29 -9.49
N LEU A 146 -15.14 12.75 -8.33
CA LEU A 146 -15.63 14.11 -8.13
C LEU A 146 -14.65 14.91 -7.30
N ARG A 147 -14.39 16.13 -7.71
CA ARG A 147 -13.75 17.15 -6.87
C ARG A 147 -14.84 18.03 -6.26
N LEU A 148 -14.82 18.09 -4.95
CA LEU A 148 -15.72 18.87 -4.15
C LEU A 148 -14.97 20.11 -3.67
N HIS A 149 -15.38 21.28 -4.14
CA HIS A 149 -14.83 22.56 -3.72
C HIS A 149 -15.77 23.24 -2.74
N ALA A 150 -15.29 23.56 -1.55
CA ALA A 150 -16.04 24.35 -0.58
C ALA A 150 -16.12 25.80 -1.08
N SER A 151 -17.31 26.25 -1.50
CA SER A 151 -17.52 27.66 -1.75
C SER A 151 -17.48 28.41 -0.40
N GLY A 152 -16.58 29.36 -0.24
CA GLY A 152 -16.39 30.13 0.99
C GLY A 152 -17.57 31.06 1.35
N SER A 153 -18.78 30.77 0.90
CA SER A 153 -19.99 31.51 1.27
C SER A 153 -20.55 30.98 2.59
N GLU A 154 -21.01 31.89 3.45
CA GLU A 154 -21.66 31.58 4.73
C GLU A 154 -22.88 30.59 4.60
N SER A 155 -23.38 30.40 3.40
CA SER A 155 -24.49 29.47 3.10
C SER A 155 -24.07 28.01 2.86
N GLY A 156 -22.77 27.65 2.96
CA GLY A 156 -22.31 26.26 2.92
C GLY A 156 -22.54 25.54 1.59
N GLY A 157 -22.50 26.22 0.48
CA GLY A 157 -22.62 25.62 -0.85
C GLY A 157 -21.33 24.94 -1.28
N TYR A 158 -21.44 23.77 -1.93
CA TYR A 158 -20.30 23.08 -2.55
C TYR A 158 -20.48 23.06 -4.05
N THR A 159 -19.39 23.21 -4.79
CA THR A 159 -19.35 22.96 -6.21
C THR A 159 -18.74 21.58 -6.46
N LEU A 160 -19.50 20.72 -7.15
CA LEU A 160 -19.02 19.43 -7.61
C LEU A 160 -18.48 19.59 -9.03
N ARG A 161 -17.24 19.15 -9.23
CA ARG A 161 -16.62 19.09 -10.53
C ARG A 161 -16.27 17.64 -10.85
N GLU A 162 -16.76 17.18 -11.97
CA GLU A 162 -16.45 15.84 -12.46
C GLU A 162 -15.04 15.79 -13.01
N ILE A 163 -14.33 14.74 -12.65
CA ILE A 163 -13.06 14.35 -13.20
C ILE A 163 -13.37 13.14 -14.08
N ASP A 164 -13.11 13.26 -15.39
CA ASP A 164 -13.44 12.22 -16.35
C ASP A 164 -12.59 10.97 -16.12
N VAL A 165 -13.21 9.98 -15.49
CA VAL A 165 -12.67 8.63 -15.26
C VAL A 165 -13.74 7.65 -15.70
N ALA A 166 -13.51 6.99 -16.81
CA ALA A 166 -14.51 6.15 -17.47
C ALA A 166 -14.71 4.76 -16.82
N CYS A 167 -14.16 4.51 -15.66
CA CYS A 167 -14.19 3.21 -14.99
C CYS A 167 -14.28 3.34 -13.47
N GLY A 168 -14.47 2.23 -12.78
CA GLY A 168 -14.44 2.15 -11.32
C GLY A 168 -13.10 2.59 -10.75
N VAL A 169 -13.11 3.14 -9.55
CA VAL A 169 -11.93 3.59 -8.84
C VAL A 169 -11.85 2.88 -7.49
N PHE A 170 -10.70 2.29 -7.19
CA PHE A 170 -10.50 1.57 -5.93
C PHE A 170 -9.70 2.33 -4.89
N SER A 171 -8.87 3.29 -5.32
CA SER A 171 -7.99 3.99 -4.38
C SER A 171 -7.64 5.39 -4.83
N LEU A 172 -7.44 6.25 -3.83
CA LEU A 172 -6.89 7.59 -3.98
C LEU A 172 -5.69 7.73 -3.06
N LEU A 173 -4.64 8.40 -3.53
CA LEU A 173 -3.46 8.73 -2.73
C LEU A 173 -3.03 10.17 -3.02
N LYS A 174 -2.88 10.98 -1.97
CA LYS A 174 -2.30 12.33 -2.07
C LYS A 174 -0.78 12.25 -1.91
N ASP A 175 -0.06 12.75 -2.89
CA ASP A 175 1.37 13.05 -2.78
C ASP A 175 1.53 14.50 -2.32
N TRP A 176 1.87 14.67 -1.06
CA TRP A 176 2.02 15.99 -0.44
C TRP A 176 3.25 16.76 -0.91
N ASN A 177 4.27 16.06 -1.41
CA ASN A 177 5.51 16.69 -1.87
C ASN A 177 5.35 17.34 -3.24
N GLN A 178 4.48 16.75 -4.08
CA GLN A 178 4.32 17.18 -5.48
C GLN A 178 2.93 17.78 -5.76
N ASP A 179 2.08 17.86 -4.74
CA ASP A 179 0.69 18.31 -4.89
C ASP A 179 -0.10 17.54 -5.95
N ILE A 180 0.06 16.23 -5.94
CA ILE A 180 -0.54 15.29 -6.89
C ILE A 180 -1.53 14.38 -6.18
N VAL A 181 -2.66 14.12 -6.81
CA VAL A 181 -3.58 13.04 -6.45
C VAL A 181 -3.41 11.90 -7.43
N TRP A 182 -3.06 10.73 -6.92
CA TRP A 182 -3.01 9.47 -7.66
C TRP A 182 -4.34 8.76 -7.54
N ILE A 183 -4.86 8.23 -8.66
CA ILE A 183 -6.16 7.56 -8.75
C ILE A 183 -5.92 6.16 -9.30
N GLY A 184 -6.13 5.14 -8.49
CA GLY A 184 -6.04 3.73 -8.89
C GLY A 184 -7.37 3.23 -9.41
N THR A 185 -7.41 2.80 -10.67
CA THR A 185 -8.65 2.45 -11.38
C THR A 185 -8.83 0.96 -11.59
N ASP A 186 -10.08 0.56 -11.83
CA ASP A 186 -10.44 -0.80 -12.27
C ASP A 186 -10.26 -0.94 -13.79
N GLY A 187 -9.07 -1.37 -14.19
CA GLY A 187 -8.78 -1.74 -15.58
C GLY A 187 -8.26 -0.63 -16.50
N SER A 188 -8.28 0.66 -16.08
CA SER A 188 -7.75 1.78 -16.87
C SER A 188 -6.39 2.30 -16.39
N GLY A 189 -5.73 1.55 -15.51
CA GLY A 189 -4.40 1.88 -15.02
C GLY A 189 -4.39 2.90 -13.88
N LEU A 190 -3.32 3.69 -13.78
CA LEU A 190 -3.10 4.71 -12.77
C LEU A 190 -3.26 6.09 -13.40
N LEU A 191 -4.10 6.91 -12.79
CA LEU A 191 -4.33 8.29 -13.22
C LEU A 191 -3.62 9.24 -12.26
N ARG A 192 -3.19 10.39 -12.79
CA ARG A 192 -2.56 11.46 -12.03
C ARG A 192 -3.35 12.76 -12.19
N GLN A 193 -3.70 13.38 -11.08
CA GLN A 193 -4.26 14.73 -11.03
C GLN A 193 -3.31 15.67 -10.30
N SER A 194 -2.99 16.84 -10.90
CA SER A 194 -2.22 17.90 -10.25
C SER A 194 -3.08 19.14 -9.97
N ALA A 195 -2.79 19.88 -8.92
CA ALA A 195 -3.58 21.05 -8.45
C ALA A 195 -3.66 22.20 -9.46
N GLY A 196 -2.71 22.30 -10.39
CA GLY A 196 -2.64 23.41 -11.37
C GLY A 196 -3.43 23.20 -12.66
N ASP A 197 -3.80 21.96 -12.97
CA ASP A 197 -4.57 21.61 -14.17
C ASP A 197 -5.63 20.59 -13.77
N ILE A 198 -6.89 20.94 -13.94
CA ILE A 198 -8.03 20.06 -13.58
C ILE A 198 -8.18 18.91 -14.60
N ALA A 199 -7.19 18.62 -15.37
CA ALA A 199 -7.14 17.48 -16.23
C ALA A 199 -6.56 16.28 -15.47
N VAL A 200 -7.38 15.32 -15.13
CA VAL A 200 -6.93 13.96 -14.89
C VAL A 200 -6.19 13.53 -16.15
N ARG A 201 -4.94 13.16 -15.99
CA ARG A 201 -4.18 12.61 -17.09
C ARG A 201 -4.17 11.11 -16.96
N SER A 202 -5.06 10.48 -17.69
CA SER A 202 -5.01 9.05 -17.93
C SER A 202 -3.84 8.73 -18.86
N ILE A 203 -3.07 7.71 -18.52
CA ILE A 203 -2.15 7.09 -19.46
C ILE A 203 -2.76 5.75 -19.86
N THR A 204 -3.51 5.78 -20.93
CA THR A 204 -4.08 4.57 -21.53
C THR A 204 -3.07 3.93 -22.47
N TYR A 205 -3.23 2.65 -22.76
CA TYR A 205 -2.30 1.92 -23.61
C TYR A 205 -2.22 2.45 -25.03
N ASP A 206 -3.31 3.04 -25.55
CA ASP A 206 -3.36 3.68 -26.86
C ASP A 206 -2.57 4.99 -26.96
N MET A 207 -2.26 5.64 -25.82
CA MET A 207 -1.39 6.82 -25.77
C MET A 207 0.10 6.47 -25.84
N LEU A 208 0.43 5.19 -25.73
CA LEU A 208 1.81 4.71 -25.70
C LEU A 208 2.25 4.24 -27.10
N PRO A 209 3.52 4.45 -27.49
CA PRO A 209 4.01 4.00 -28.78
C PRO A 209 4.29 2.47 -28.84
N TYR A 210 3.86 1.73 -27.82
CA TYR A 210 4.01 0.28 -27.68
C TYR A 210 2.67 -0.39 -27.47
N LYS A 211 2.49 -1.56 -28.04
CA LYS A 211 1.25 -2.35 -27.85
C LYS A 211 1.34 -3.10 -26.53
N LEU A 212 0.81 -2.50 -25.47
CA LEU A 212 0.63 -3.13 -24.17
C LEU A 212 -0.82 -3.61 -24.04
N THR A 213 -1.02 -4.79 -23.49
CA THR A 213 -2.34 -5.42 -23.36
C THR A 213 -2.54 -6.13 -22.03
N LYS A 214 -1.49 -6.22 -21.21
CA LYS A 214 -1.49 -7.01 -19.99
C LYS A 214 -1.52 -6.14 -18.74
N PRO A 215 -2.08 -6.65 -17.62
CA PRO A 215 -2.18 -5.92 -16.38
C PRO A 215 -0.83 -5.39 -15.89
N ILE A 216 -0.85 -4.17 -15.35
CA ILE A 216 0.26 -3.59 -14.61
C ILE A 216 0.40 -4.32 -13.27
N LYS A 217 1.61 -4.68 -12.89
CA LYS A 217 1.95 -5.43 -11.68
C LYS A 217 2.87 -4.69 -10.73
N ALA A 218 3.71 -3.80 -11.25
CA ALA A 218 4.63 -3.02 -10.45
C ALA A 218 4.76 -1.60 -10.99
N LEU A 219 4.89 -0.65 -10.08
CA LEU A 219 5.17 0.76 -10.38
C LEU A 219 6.32 1.22 -9.49
N PHE A 220 7.21 2.01 -10.06
CA PHE A 220 8.33 2.59 -9.34
C PHE A 220 8.74 3.92 -9.99
N VAL A 221 8.96 4.94 -9.17
CA VAL A 221 9.56 6.21 -9.63
C VAL A 221 10.97 6.27 -9.09
N ASP A 222 11.94 6.37 -10.00
CA ASP A 222 13.33 6.46 -9.60
C ASP A 222 13.76 7.90 -9.23
N GLU A 223 14.95 8.05 -8.66
CA GLU A 223 15.51 9.35 -8.24
C GLU A 223 15.71 10.35 -9.39
N ARG A 224 15.65 9.88 -10.63
CA ARG A 224 15.74 10.70 -11.86
C ARG A 224 14.37 11.11 -12.38
N GLY A 225 13.29 10.78 -11.67
CA GLY A 225 11.93 11.09 -12.07
C GLY A 225 11.38 10.18 -13.18
N ASN A 226 12.04 9.05 -13.49
CA ASN A 226 11.52 8.10 -14.45
C ASN A 226 10.47 7.20 -13.80
N LEU A 227 9.33 7.02 -14.47
CA LEU A 227 8.33 6.04 -14.08
C LEU A 227 8.62 4.70 -14.74
N TRP A 228 8.78 3.68 -13.93
CA TRP A 228 8.96 2.28 -14.32
C TRP A 228 7.67 1.51 -14.08
N VAL A 229 7.19 0.85 -15.12
CA VAL A 229 5.92 0.10 -15.11
C VAL A 229 6.23 -1.34 -15.46
N GLY A 230 6.06 -2.24 -14.50
CA GLY A 230 6.18 -3.68 -14.70
C GLY A 230 4.82 -4.29 -15.05
N THR A 231 4.79 -5.13 -16.06
CA THR A 231 3.56 -5.75 -16.57
C THR A 231 3.57 -7.27 -16.41
N LYS A 232 2.39 -7.87 -16.47
CA LYS A 232 2.25 -9.31 -16.61
C LYS A 232 2.39 -9.68 -18.10
N ASN A 233 3.63 -9.94 -18.57
CA ASN A 233 3.93 -10.48 -19.89
C ASN A 233 4.13 -9.49 -21.06
N ASP A 234 4.07 -8.16 -20.83
CA ASP A 234 4.42 -7.16 -21.83
C ASP A 234 5.77 -6.45 -21.51
N GLY A 235 6.55 -6.98 -20.56
CA GLY A 235 7.84 -6.44 -20.16
C GLY A 235 7.74 -5.22 -19.24
N ILE A 236 8.64 -4.28 -19.42
CA ILE A 236 8.76 -3.05 -18.64
C ILE A 236 8.60 -1.85 -19.56
N LEU A 237 7.72 -0.95 -19.20
CA LEU A 237 7.68 0.38 -19.77
C LEU A 237 8.42 1.35 -18.84
N CYS A 238 9.35 2.12 -19.40
CA CYS A 238 10.00 3.23 -18.71
C CYS A 238 9.58 4.53 -19.39
N ILE A 239 9.05 5.48 -18.62
CA ILE A 239 8.74 6.84 -19.06
C ILE A 239 9.75 7.77 -18.40
N ARG A 240 10.60 8.39 -19.21
CA ARG A 240 11.65 9.29 -18.73
C ARG A 240 11.08 10.62 -18.29
N ASP A 241 11.61 11.13 -17.18
CA ASP A 241 11.20 12.41 -16.59
C ASP A 241 9.67 12.57 -16.63
N PHE A 242 9.01 11.60 -16.02
CA PHE A 242 7.56 11.35 -16.13
C PHE A 242 6.73 12.59 -15.82
N HIS A 243 7.15 13.38 -14.83
CA HIS A 243 6.41 14.57 -14.40
C HIS A 243 6.42 15.70 -15.43
N ALA A 244 7.47 15.78 -16.22
CA ALA A 244 7.60 16.82 -17.27
C ALA A 244 6.88 16.43 -18.57
N GLN A 245 6.54 15.15 -18.77
CA GLN A 245 5.97 14.69 -20.04
C GLN A 245 4.48 15.02 -20.17
N ARG A 246 4.08 15.53 -21.30
CA ARG A 246 2.66 15.75 -21.66
C ARG A 246 2.17 14.81 -22.76
N ALA A 247 3.05 14.20 -23.52
CA ALA A 247 2.79 13.19 -24.52
C ALA A 247 3.82 12.07 -24.43
N PHE A 248 3.47 10.86 -24.88
CA PHE A 248 4.33 9.67 -24.78
C PHE A 248 4.70 9.17 -26.16
N GLY A 249 5.92 9.45 -26.54
CA GLY A 249 6.53 8.99 -27.79
C GLY A 249 7.74 8.09 -27.53
N ARG A 250 8.34 7.56 -28.59
CA ARG A 250 9.56 6.75 -28.49
C ARG A 250 10.77 7.54 -28.01
N GLU A 251 10.74 8.85 -28.07
CA GLU A 251 11.77 9.76 -27.60
C GLU A 251 11.85 9.84 -26.07
N ASN A 252 10.72 9.69 -25.37
CA ASN A 252 10.64 9.78 -23.93
C ASN A 252 10.18 8.49 -23.24
N THR A 253 9.85 7.44 -24.01
CA THR A 253 9.47 6.13 -23.48
C THR A 253 10.37 5.03 -24.03
N ARG A 254 10.56 3.96 -23.26
CA ARG A 254 11.24 2.74 -23.70
C ARG A 254 10.49 1.53 -23.21
N ASN A 255 10.33 0.54 -24.08
CA ASN A 255 9.83 -0.77 -23.73
C ASN A 255 10.98 -1.79 -23.70
N PHE A 256 11.17 -2.43 -22.55
CA PHE A 256 12.16 -3.46 -22.31
C PHE A 256 11.44 -4.81 -22.24
N ILE A 257 11.75 -5.67 -23.19
CA ILE A 257 11.18 -7.02 -23.29
C ILE A 257 12.32 -8.04 -23.40
N ALA A 258 12.01 -9.31 -23.20
CA ALA A 258 13.00 -10.40 -23.25
C ALA A 258 13.73 -10.45 -24.61
N GLU A 259 13.04 -10.09 -25.68
CA GLU A 259 13.56 -10.10 -27.05
C GLU A 259 14.61 -9.01 -27.32
N ASN A 260 14.63 -7.94 -26.51
CA ASN A 260 15.58 -6.83 -26.70
C ASN A 260 16.46 -6.54 -25.48
N THR A 261 16.38 -7.35 -24.43
CA THR A 261 17.11 -7.17 -23.17
C THR A 261 17.59 -8.50 -22.58
N ALA A 262 18.26 -8.43 -21.43
CA ALA A 262 18.61 -9.61 -20.63
C ALA A 262 17.47 -10.12 -19.73
N LEU A 263 16.25 -9.64 -19.88
CA LEU A 263 15.09 -10.24 -19.23
C LEU A 263 14.88 -11.66 -19.74
N ARG A 264 14.72 -12.63 -18.85
CA ARG A 264 14.44 -14.02 -19.25
C ARG A 264 12.96 -14.23 -19.59
N LYS A 265 12.07 -13.43 -19.02
CA LYS A 265 10.62 -13.43 -19.23
C LYS A 265 10.06 -12.03 -19.10
N ASN A 266 8.91 -11.79 -19.72
CA ASN A 266 8.27 -10.47 -19.82
C ASN A 266 7.38 -10.11 -18.61
N SER A 267 7.20 -11.00 -17.63
CA SER A 267 6.45 -10.70 -16.42
C SER A 267 7.36 -10.08 -15.36
N VAL A 268 7.03 -8.86 -14.92
CA VAL A 268 7.78 -8.11 -13.92
C VAL A 268 6.86 -7.68 -12.80
N TYR A 269 7.21 -8.03 -11.56
CA TYR A 269 6.38 -7.88 -10.37
C TYR A 269 6.97 -6.97 -9.29
N ALA A 270 8.27 -6.66 -9.38
CA ALA A 270 8.95 -5.87 -8.36
C ALA A 270 10.03 -4.97 -8.94
N PHE A 271 10.14 -3.78 -8.36
CA PHE A 271 11.28 -2.88 -8.50
C PHE A 271 11.78 -2.52 -7.11
N ALA A 272 13.09 -2.26 -6.99
CA ALA A 272 13.68 -1.71 -5.79
C ALA A 272 14.84 -0.78 -6.11
N ALA A 273 14.96 0.32 -5.33
CA ALA A 273 16.09 1.21 -5.40
C ALA A 273 17.38 0.49 -4.99
N SER A 274 18.50 0.94 -5.52
CA SER A 274 19.83 0.48 -5.13
C SER A 274 20.78 1.65 -4.90
N ARG A 275 21.60 1.51 -3.87
CA ARG A 275 22.72 2.45 -3.60
C ARG A 275 23.91 2.26 -4.56
N ARG A 276 23.83 1.27 -5.46
CA ARG A 276 24.90 0.91 -6.41
C ARG A 276 24.72 1.56 -7.80
N GLY A 277 23.79 2.50 -7.96
CA GLY A 277 23.52 3.15 -9.25
C GLY A 277 22.81 2.23 -10.24
N VAL A 278 22.00 1.32 -9.75
CA VAL A 278 21.15 0.43 -10.55
C VAL A 278 19.71 0.47 -10.03
N LEU A 279 18.77 -0.02 -10.82
CA LEU A 279 17.40 -0.34 -10.39
C LEU A 279 17.23 -1.85 -10.41
N TRP A 280 16.88 -2.42 -9.27
CA TRP A 280 16.59 -3.85 -9.19
C TRP A 280 15.24 -4.18 -9.82
N ILE A 281 15.19 -5.31 -10.51
CA ILE A 281 14.02 -5.79 -11.26
C ILE A 281 13.77 -7.25 -10.92
N GLY A 282 12.56 -7.56 -10.42
CA GLY A 282 12.11 -8.90 -10.09
C GLY A 282 10.94 -9.35 -10.94
N GLY A 283 10.93 -10.60 -11.35
CA GLY A 283 9.85 -11.16 -12.15
C GLY A 283 9.91 -12.69 -12.29
N ASP A 284 9.14 -13.24 -13.22
CA ASP A 284 9.13 -14.67 -13.53
C ASP A 284 10.51 -15.19 -13.96
N GLY A 285 11.32 -14.34 -14.57
CA GLY A 285 12.66 -14.66 -15.03
C GLY A 285 13.76 -14.58 -13.96
N GLY A 286 13.41 -14.27 -12.71
CA GLY A 286 14.36 -14.08 -11.61
C GLY A 286 14.72 -12.63 -11.36
N VAL A 287 15.97 -12.34 -10.99
CA VAL A 287 16.48 -11.01 -10.68
C VAL A 287 17.33 -10.48 -11.82
N CYS A 288 16.98 -9.27 -12.24
CA CYS A 288 17.76 -8.45 -13.17
C CYS A 288 18.02 -7.07 -12.53
N TYR A 289 18.84 -6.27 -13.18
CA TYR A 289 19.00 -4.86 -12.83
C TYR A 289 19.12 -4.00 -14.08
N TYR A 290 18.60 -2.79 -13.99
CA TYR A 290 18.87 -1.76 -14.98
C TYR A 290 20.06 -0.91 -14.51
N SER A 291 21.10 -0.81 -15.35
CA SER A 291 22.25 0.02 -15.06
C SER A 291 22.04 1.43 -15.62
N TYR A 292 22.07 2.43 -14.73
CA TYR A 292 21.99 3.83 -15.15
C TYR A 292 23.23 4.32 -15.90
N GLY A 293 24.34 3.54 -15.84
CA GLY A 293 25.59 3.87 -16.51
C GLY A 293 25.55 3.62 -18.02
N ASP A 294 24.98 2.50 -18.43
CA ASP A 294 24.90 2.11 -19.85
C ASP A 294 23.48 2.10 -20.43
N GLY A 295 22.47 2.31 -19.57
CA GLY A 295 21.06 2.37 -19.97
C GLY A 295 20.49 1.01 -20.41
N ARG A 296 21.02 -0.10 -19.88
CA ARG A 296 20.63 -1.48 -20.25
C ARG A 296 20.20 -2.29 -19.06
N ILE A 297 19.38 -3.31 -19.34
CA ILE A 297 19.03 -4.34 -18.38
C ILE A 297 20.02 -5.49 -18.47
N HIS A 298 20.51 -5.93 -17.31
CA HIS A 298 21.45 -7.04 -17.14
C HIS A 298 20.83 -8.09 -16.22
N ALA A 299 21.08 -9.36 -16.49
CA ALA A 299 20.80 -10.42 -15.53
C ALA A 299 21.77 -10.35 -14.36
N LEU A 300 21.29 -10.57 -13.14
CA LEU A 300 22.17 -10.68 -11.98
C LEU A 300 22.84 -12.06 -12.01
N ALA A 301 24.13 -12.06 -12.31
CA ALA A 301 24.93 -13.31 -12.31
C ALA A 301 25.07 -13.87 -10.90
N GLY A 302 25.11 -15.20 -10.75
CA GLY A 302 25.25 -15.91 -9.48
C GLY A 302 23.93 -16.17 -8.75
N CYS A 303 22.79 -15.88 -9.37
CA CYS A 303 21.47 -16.21 -8.84
C CYS A 303 20.49 -16.72 -9.90
N GLU A 304 20.99 -17.47 -10.88
CA GLU A 304 20.25 -17.98 -12.03
C GLU A 304 19.12 -18.95 -11.65
N GLN A 305 19.20 -19.55 -10.46
CA GLN A 305 18.18 -20.44 -9.89
C GLN A 305 16.91 -19.71 -9.44
N LEU A 306 16.97 -18.39 -9.27
CA LEU A 306 15.82 -17.62 -8.83
C LEU A 306 14.80 -17.45 -9.95
N ALA A 307 13.53 -17.61 -9.60
CA ALA A 307 12.39 -17.36 -10.47
C ALA A 307 11.19 -16.85 -9.64
N ASN A 308 10.18 -16.33 -10.32
CA ASN A 308 8.93 -15.87 -9.71
C ASN A 308 9.17 -14.88 -8.54
N VAL A 309 10.03 -13.87 -8.76
CA VAL A 309 10.40 -12.87 -7.78
C VAL A 309 9.32 -11.80 -7.74
N HIS A 310 8.59 -11.73 -6.62
CA HIS A 310 7.47 -10.80 -6.41
C HIS A 310 7.81 -9.62 -5.48
N GLY A 311 8.90 -9.70 -4.72
CA GLY A 311 9.39 -8.63 -3.90
C GLY A 311 10.91 -8.53 -3.94
N LEU A 312 11.43 -7.31 -3.90
CA LEU A 312 12.84 -6.99 -3.82
C LEU A 312 13.07 -5.89 -2.80
N HIS A 313 14.16 -5.98 -2.06
CA HIS A 313 14.59 -4.96 -1.12
C HIS A 313 16.11 -5.01 -0.94
N GLU A 314 16.81 -3.90 -1.16
CA GLU A 314 18.22 -3.75 -0.78
C GLU A 314 18.31 -3.04 0.55
N ASP A 315 18.78 -3.74 1.58
CA ASP A 315 18.88 -3.20 2.94
C ASP A 315 20.04 -2.22 3.12
N ALA A 316 20.09 -1.58 4.28
CA ALA A 316 21.12 -0.60 4.61
C ALA A 316 22.55 -1.17 4.57
N ALA A 317 22.72 -2.48 4.77
CA ALA A 317 23.99 -3.19 4.66
C ALA A 317 24.37 -3.55 3.23
N GLY A 318 23.52 -3.26 2.24
CA GLY A 318 23.72 -3.57 0.82
C GLY A 318 23.48 -5.03 0.47
N VAL A 319 22.71 -5.74 1.29
CA VAL A 319 22.22 -7.10 1.00
C VAL A 319 20.90 -6.98 0.24
N LEU A 320 20.80 -7.68 -0.88
CA LEU A 320 19.56 -7.77 -1.64
C LEU A 320 18.72 -8.96 -1.17
N TRP A 321 17.48 -8.67 -0.84
CA TRP A 321 16.48 -9.65 -0.43
C TRP A 321 15.49 -9.88 -1.58
N ALA A 322 15.19 -11.15 -1.87
CA ALA A 322 14.24 -11.52 -2.92
C ALA A 322 13.14 -12.43 -2.36
N ALA A 323 11.89 -11.98 -2.44
CA ALA A 323 10.69 -12.75 -2.10
C ALA A 323 10.17 -13.45 -3.34
N THR A 324 9.95 -14.76 -3.25
CA THR A 324 9.53 -15.57 -4.39
C THR A 324 8.21 -16.27 -4.13
N ILE A 325 7.50 -16.58 -5.20
CA ILE A 325 6.38 -17.50 -5.17
C ILE A 325 6.91 -18.92 -5.47
N GLY A 326 6.83 -19.79 -4.45
CA GLY A 326 7.16 -21.21 -4.54
C GLY A 326 8.56 -21.61 -4.07
N SER A 327 9.50 -20.64 -3.89
CA SER A 327 10.88 -20.93 -3.48
C SER A 327 11.31 -20.23 -2.18
N GLY A 328 10.43 -19.45 -1.57
CA GLY A 328 10.71 -18.77 -0.30
C GLY A 328 11.42 -17.42 -0.47
N VAL A 329 12.20 -17.04 0.52
CA VAL A 329 12.98 -15.80 0.56
C VAL A 329 14.46 -16.13 0.35
N TYR A 330 15.12 -15.29 -0.44
CA TYR A 330 16.55 -15.37 -0.66
C TYR A 330 17.27 -14.13 -0.14
N ARG A 331 18.39 -14.38 0.52
CA ARG A 331 19.37 -13.40 0.92
C ARG A 331 20.53 -13.44 -0.08
N ILE A 332 20.82 -12.32 -0.72
CA ILE A 332 21.80 -12.22 -1.79
C ILE A 332 22.88 -11.23 -1.38
N GLU A 333 24.08 -11.73 -1.15
CA GLU A 333 25.27 -10.89 -0.94
C GLU A 333 25.79 -10.42 -2.29
N LEU A 334 26.01 -9.13 -2.40
CA LEU A 334 26.42 -8.49 -3.64
C LEU A 334 27.92 -8.17 -3.60
N ALA A 335 28.57 -8.45 -4.72
CA ALA A 335 29.94 -8.04 -5.04
C ALA A 335 29.93 -7.18 -6.33
N GLY A 336 31.09 -6.89 -6.85
CA GLY A 336 31.25 -6.04 -8.06
C GLY A 336 31.30 -4.55 -7.72
N HIS A 337 31.36 -3.73 -8.78
CA HIS A 337 31.44 -2.28 -8.66
C HIS A 337 30.07 -1.63 -8.90
N ALA A 338 29.97 -0.34 -8.61
CA ALA A 338 28.77 0.43 -8.88
C ALA A 338 28.39 0.32 -10.37
N GLY A 339 27.09 0.10 -10.63
CA GLY A 339 26.56 -0.09 -11.98
C GLY A 339 26.68 -1.51 -12.56
N ALA A 340 27.50 -2.40 -11.96
CA ALA A 340 27.67 -3.79 -12.41
C ALA A 340 27.79 -4.78 -11.22
N PRO A 341 26.71 -4.94 -10.43
CA PRO A 341 26.67 -5.88 -9.30
C PRO A 341 26.66 -7.33 -9.80
N VAL A 342 27.23 -8.21 -8.96
CA VAL A 342 27.23 -9.66 -9.13
C VAL A 342 26.80 -10.28 -7.80
N ALA A 343 25.99 -11.31 -7.81
CA ALA A 343 25.67 -12.06 -6.61
C ALA A 343 26.89 -12.94 -6.24
N ARG A 344 27.52 -12.63 -5.08
CA ARG A 344 28.60 -13.45 -4.54
C ARG A 344 28.07 -14.70 -3.87
N LEU A 345 26.94 -14.56 -3.21
CA LEU A 345 26.23 -15.64 -2.50
C LEU A 345 24.72 -15.36 -2.61
N ALA A 346 23.98 -16.38 -3.01
CA ALA A 346 22.52 -16.36 -2.97
C ALA A 346 22.05 -17.59 -2.20
N GLU A 347 21.58 -17.36 -0.97
CA GLU A 347 21.15 -18.42 -0.06
C GLU A 347 19.65 -18.30 0.25
N SER A 348 18.97 -19.44 0.30
CA SER A 348 17.60 -19.52 0.80
C SER A 348 17.58 -19.30 2.31
N VAL A 349 16.69 -18.44 2.76
CA VAL A 349 16.50 -18.14 4.18
C VAL A 349 15.70 -19.28 4.80
N ASP A 350 16.27 -19.92 5.83
CA ASP A 350 15.56 -20.91 6.62
C ASP A 350 14.59 -20.20 7.59
N LEU A 351 13.31 -20.38 7.35
CA LEU A 351 12.23 -19.81 8.16
C LEU A 351 11.62 -20.84 9.13
N GLY A 352 12.28 -22.01 9.29
CA GLY A 352 11.83 -23.06 10.19
C GLY A 352 10.56 -23.79 9.75
N SER A 353 10.02 -23.48 8.59
CA SER A 353 8.84 -24.15 8.02
C SER A 353 9.26 -25.28 7.06
N ARG A 354 8.84 -26.51 7.37
CA ARG A 354 9.08 -27.68 6.52
C ARG A 354 8.10 -27.84 5.35
N GLU A 355 7.05 -27.02 5.29
CA GLU A 355 6.02 -27.13 4.27
C GLU A 355 6.32 -26.24 3.06
N ARG A 356 6.83 -26.83 1.99
CA ARG A 356 7.10 -26.15 0.70
C ARG A 356 5.87 -25.51 0.06
N SER A 357 4.66 -25.96 0.40
CA SER A 357 3.40 -25.41 -0.11
C SER A 357 3.08 -24.00 0.38
N ARG A 358 3.86 -23.47 1.34
CA ARG A 358 3.65 -22.16 1.96
C ARG A 358 4.74 -21.13 1.63
N ASN A 359 5.56 -21.40 0.62
CA ASN A 359 6.65 -20.52 0.20
C ASN A 359 6.20 -19.42 -0.78
N PHE A 360 5.08 -18.72 -0.45
CA PHE A 360 4.53 -17.63 -1.24
C PHE A 360 4.80 -16.31 -0.55
N PHE A 361 5.90 -15.65 -0.90
CA PHE A 361 6.30 -14.37 -0.32
C PHE A 361 6.13 -13.25 -1.36
N PHE A 362 5.53 -12.13 -0.93
CA PHE A 362 5.15 -11.04 -1.82
C PHE A 362 5.93 -9.76 -1.59
N SER A 363 6.21 -9.41 -0.35
CA SER A 363 6.85 -8.14 -0.03
C SER A 363 7.70 -8.19 1.23
N PHE A 364 8.44 -7.11 1.43
CA PHE A 364 9.29 -6.86 2.59
C PHE A 364 8.92 -5.55 3.25
N CYS A 365 9.17 -5.46 4.56
CA CYS A 365 9.17 -4.22 5.29
C CYS A 365 10.34 -4.19 6.27
N GLU A 366 11.23 -3.19 6.15
CA GLU A 366 12.35 -3.00 7.06
C GLU A 366 11.88 -2.26 8.30
N GLU A 367 11.84 -2.96 9.43
CA GLU A 367 11.53 -2.39 10.74
C GLU A 367 12.72 -1.59 11.28
N SER A 368 13.92 -2.15 11.15
CA SER A 368 15.17 -1.56 11.62
C SER A 368 16.36 -2.17 10.88
N ASP A 369 17.57 -1.65 11.12
CA ASP A 369 18.81 -2.22 10.57
C ASP A 369 19.01 -3.70 10.92
N SER A 370 18.40 -4.20 11.99
CA SER A 370 18.51 -5.58 12.45
C SER A 370 17.32 -6.46 12.09
N THR A 371 16.18 -5.88 11.73
CA THR A 371 14.91 -6.61 11.61
C THR A 371 14.21 -6.31 10.29
N LEU A 372 13.82 -7.36 9.60
CA LEU A 372 13.10 -7.34 8.34
C LEU A 372 11.84 -8.21 8.44
N TRP A 373 10.71 -7.70 8.00
CA TRP A 373 9.47 -8.45 7.92
C TRP A 373 9.25 -9.00 6.52
N PHE A 374 8.79 -10.24 6.44
CA PHE A 374 8.39 -10.90 5.21
C PHE A 374 6.89 -11.14 5.22
N CYS A 375 6.22 -10.74 4.15
CA CYS A 375 4.78 -10.94 3.98
C CYS A 375 4.51 -12.22 3.19
N ASN A 376 3.75 -13.13 3.78
CA ASN A 376 3.51 -14.45 3.24
C ASN A 376 2.03 -14.77 3.14
N HIS A 377 1.65 -15.50 2.11
CA HIS A 377 0.33 -16.09 1.96
C HIS A 377 0.32 -17.51 2.55
N GLY A 378 -0.42 -17.69 3.62
CA GLY A 378 -0.68 -18.98 4.26
C GLY A 378 0.03 -19.24 5.59
N ILE A 379 1.14 -18.56 5.94
CA ILE A 379 1.80 -18.73 7.25
C ILE A 379 1.79 -17.49 8.13
N GLY A 380 1.35 -16.36 7.61
CA GLY A 380 1.33 -15.09 8.32
C GLY A 380 2.52 -14.20 8.02
N ALA A 381 2.83 -13.28 8.94
CA ALA A 381 4.01 -12.44 8.84
C ALA A 381 5.23 -13.16 9.44
N VAL A 382 6.40 -12.97 8.86
CA VAL A 382 7.65 -13.50 9.39
C VAL A 382 8.54 -12.35 9.81
N ARG A 383 8.85 -12.26 11.08
CA ARG A 383 9.84 -11.33 11.62
C ARG A 383 11.22 -11.98 11.55
N TYR A 384 12.13 -11.37 10.82
CA TYR A 384 13.47 -11.91 10.59
C TYR A 384 14.55 -11.03 11.20
N HIS A 385 15.36 -11.63 12.09
CA HIS A 385 16.53 -10.97 12.70
C HIS A 385 17.77 -11.20 11.84
N LYS A 386 18.19 -10.16 11.11
CA LYS A 386 19.25 -10.24 10.10
C LYS A 386 20.58 -10.75 10.63
N TYR A 387 21.00 -10.31 11.83
CA TYR A 387 22.29 -10.71 12.43
C TYR A 387 22.23 -12.12 13.04
N ALA A 388 21.12 -12.47 13.68
CA ALA A 388 20.92 -13.80 14.22
C ALA A 388 20.60 -14.85 13.16
N ARG A 389 20.30 -14.41 11.92
CA ARG A 389 19.84 -15.25 10.79
C ARG A 389 18.67 -16.15 11.16
N ARG A 390 17.75 -15.64 11.95
CA ARG A 390 16.62 -16.39 12.47
C ARG A 390 15.32 -15.68 12.13
N GLY A 391 14.37 -16.42 11.53
CA GLY A 391 13.00 -16.02 11.34
C GLY A 391 12.07 -16.52 12.43
N GLU A 392 11.12 -15.71 12.84
CA GLU A 392 10.00 -16.08 13.67
C GLU A 392 8.72 -15.90 12.85
N VAL A 393 8.00 -17.00 12.66
CA VAL A 393 6.68 -16.97 12.02
C VAL A 393 5.68 -16.50 13.06
N ILE A 394 4.98 -15.41 12.76
CA ILE A 394 3.85 -14.92 13.55
C ILE A 394 2.57 -15.37 12.87
N PRO A 395 2.04 -16.54 13.28
CA PRO A 395 0.83 -17.07 12.65
C PRO A 395 -0.37 -16.23 13.05
N LEU A 396 -1.22 -15.98 12.07
CA LEU A 396 -2.46 -15.24 12.22
C LEU A 396 -3.67 -16.23 12.31
N ASP A 397 -3.49 -17.35 13.01
CA ASP A 397 -4.38 -18.52 13.00
C ASP A 397 -5.36 -18.59 14.18
N GLY A 398 -5.61 -17.49 14.83
CA GLY A 398 -6.47 -17.41 16.01
C GLY A 398 -5.84 -17.94 17.30
N ARG A 399 -4.76 -18.73 17.26
CA ARG A 399 -4.05 -19.21 18.45
C ARG A 399 -3.13 -18.14 19.05
N ARG A 400 -2.69 -17.20 18.20
CA ARG A 400 -1.89 -16.02 18.56
C ARG A 400 -2.59 -14.72 18.17
N GLY A 401 -3.91 -14.78 17.99
CA GLY A 401 -4.72 -13.59 17.91
C GLY A 401 -5.25 -13.18 16.55
N LEU A 402 -4.64 -13.54 15.44
CA LEU A 402 -5.11 -13.20 14.10
C LEU A 402 -5.57 -14.47 13.37
N ALA A 403 -6.69 -14.43 12.68
CA ALA A 403 -7.27 -15.64 12.13
C ALA A 403 -7.18 -15.75 10.61
N ALA A 404 -6.34 -14.95 9.96
CA ALA A 404 -5.96 -15.14 8.56
C ALA A 404 -4.43 -15.21 8.45
N ASN A 405 -3.93 -16.22 7.74
CA ASN A 405 -2.49 -16.40 7.53
C ASN A 405 -2.01 -15.76 6.21
N ASP A 406 -2.77 -14.79 5.67
CA ASP A 406 -2.49 -14.16 4.40
C ASP A 406 -2.06 -12.72 4.60
N VAL A 407 -0.76 -12.46 4.51
CA VAL A 407 -0.19 -11.12 4.53
C VAL A 407 0.47 -10.86 3.19
N THR A 408 -0.03 -9.86 2.47
CA THR A 408 0.48 -9.52 1.13
C THR A 408 1.44 -8.35 1.13
N VAL A 409 1.24 -7.40 2.05
CA VAL A 409 2.05 -6.19 2.14
C VAL A 409 2.23 -5.77 3.59
N ALA A 410 3.40 -5.21 3.90
CA ALA A 410 3.66 -4.48 5.13
C ALA A 410 4.25 -3.12 4.78
N VAL A 411 3.89 -2.10 5.53
CA VAL A 411 4.36 -0.73 5.33
C VAL A 411 4.78 -0.15 6.68
N ARG A 412 5.95 0.48 6.69
CA ARG A 412 6.41 1.27 7.82
C ARG A 412 6.07 2.73 7.61
N CYS A 413 5.33 3.31 8.53
CA CYS A 413 5.01 4.72 8.54
C CYS A 413 6.17 5.58 9.03
N SER A 414 6.10 6.89 8.80
CA SER A 414 7.12 7.85 9.22
C SER A 414 7.30 7.95 10.73
N ASP A 415 6.27 7.61 11.49
CA ASP A 415 6.28 7.51 12.96
C ASP A 415 6.89 6.20 13.49
N GLY A 416 7.28 5.28 12.59
CA GLY A 416 7.81 3.96 12.91
C GLY A 416 6.76 2.85 13.01
N THR A 417 5.47 3.17 12.93
CA THR A 417 4.39 2.18 12.98
C THR A 417 4.44 1.26 11.76
N LEU A 418 4.23 -0.04 11.99
CA LEU A 418 4.13 -1.06 10.94
C LEU A 418 2.66 -1.43 10.71
N TRP A 419 2.26 -1.44 9.46
CA TRP A 419 0.94 -1.90 9.01
C TRP A 419 1.08 -3.15 8.16
N PHE A 420 0.21 -4.12 8.43
CA PHE A 420 0.14 -5.38 7.68
C PHE A 420 -1.22 -5.53 7.01
#